data_8333c62505a34f7023e8a9b6e6e979fb
#
_entry.id   8333c62505a34f7023e8a9b6e6e979fb
#
_cell.length_a   1.000
_cell.length_b   1.000
_cell.length_c   1.000
_cell.angle_alpha   90.00
_cell.angle_beta   90.00
_cell.angle_gamma   90.00
#
_symmetry.space_group_name_H-M   'P 1'
#
loop_
_entity.id
_entity.type
_entity.pdbx_description
1 polymer ?
#
loop_
_entity_poly.entity_id
_entity_poly.type
_entity_poly.pdbx_seq_one_letter_code
_entity_poly.pdbx_strand_id
1 'polypeptide(L)'
;LGRTDDLSGAADGVDLLLIATPDAVVASVAAAVDPVPSAVVAHCAGSLGVDVIDHPRVAGVHPLAALPDAEIGASRLHGAWFALAGDPLGQRVVADLEGRWFPVADDQRAQYHAAAVVASNHLVALLGQVERIVGPLGVPAEAFVDLVRATVDNVAELGAASALTGPVARGDWDTVARHLDALDPSERPAYLAMAAAARRLVDGAGLPQALA
;
A
#
# COMPACT_ATOMS: atom_id res chain seq x y z
N LEU A 1 -20.72 -1.37 17.03
CA LEU A 1 -20.59 -0.65 18.30
C LEU A 1 -20.69 0.86 18.04
N GLY A 2 -21.50 1.58 18.81
CA GLY A 2 -21.60 3.03 18.69
C GLY A 2 -20.40 3.76 19.30
N ARG A 3 -20.26 5.05 19.03
CA ARG A 3 -19.14 5.89 19.51
C ARG A 3 -19.09 6.04 21.05
N THR A 4 -20.13 5.65 21.75
CA THR A 4 -20.30 5.83 23.20
C THR A 4 -20.47 4.51 23.94
N ASP A 5 -20.25 3.36 23.26
CA ASP A 5 -20.39 2.06 23.90
C ASP A 5 -19.21 1.80 24.85
N ASP A 6 -19.52 1.16 25.99
CA ASP A 6 -18.50 0.62 26.88
C ASP A 6 -17.84 -0.58 26.20
N LEU A 7 -16.51 -0.52 26.01
CA LEU A 7 -15.73 -1.57 25.37
C LEU A 7 -15.08 -2.52 26.35
N SER A 8 -15.21 -2.31 27.67
CA SER A 8 -14.49 -3.10 28.68
C SER A 8 -14.67 -4.60 28.49
N GLY A 9 -15.89 -5.08 28.28
CA GLY A 9 -16.20 -6.49 28.03
C GLY A 9 -16.09 -6.96 26.56
N ALA A 10 -15.51 -6.17 25.65
CA ALA A 10 -15.53 -6.52 24.22
C ALA A 10 -14.76 -7.79 23.88
N ALA A 11 -13.81 -8.22 24.72
CA ALA A 11 -13.02 -9.45 24.56
C ALA A 11 -13.61 -10.66 25.31
N ASP A 12 -14.74 -10.50 26.03
CA ASP A 12 -15.31 -11.57 26.83
C ASP A 12 -15.94 -12.66 25.96
N GLY A 13 -15.51 -13.90 26.17
CA GLY A 13 -16.06 -15.08 25.50
C GLY A 13 -15.75 -15.19 24.00
N VAL A 14 -14.80 -14.42 23.49
CA VAL A 14 -14.34 -14.50 22.11
C VAL A 14 -12.89 -14.99 22.03
N ASP A 15 -12.53 -15.66 20.94
CA ASP A 15 -11.16 -16.05 20.65
C ASP A 15 -10.34 -14.90 20.06
N LEU A 16 -11.01 -14.00 19.33
CA LEU A 16 -10.42 -12.86 18.62
C LEU A 16 -11.29 -11.62 18.75
N LEU A 17 -10.72 -10.52 19.19
CA LEU A 17 -11.23 -9.17 19.04
C LEU A 17 -10.40 -8.44 17.98
N LEU A 18 -11.03 -8.03 16.88
CA LEU A 18 -10.35 -7.32 15.79
C LEU A 18 -10.65 -5.81 15.84
N ILE A 19 -9.61 -5.00 16.02
CA ILE A 19 -9.68 -3.54 15.98
C ILE A 19 -9.43 -3.09 14.53
N ALA A 20 -10.51 -2.72 13.84
CA ALA A 20 -10.51 -2.25 12.46
C ALA A 20 -10.84 -0.73 12.39
N THR A 21 -10.17 0.04 13.22
CA THR A 21 -10.31 1.50 13.31
C THR A 21 -9.13 2.19 12.59
N PRO A 22 -9.20 3.52 12.33
CA PRO A 22 -8.02 4.27 11.88
C PRO A 22 -6.82 4.09 12.83
N ASP A 23 -5.61 4.01 12.27
CA ASP A 23 -4.35 3.73 12.99
C ASP A 23 -4.17 4.61 14.24
N ALA A 24 -4.51 5.90 14.14
CA ALA A 24 -4.34 6.88 15.23
C ALA A 24 -5.13 6.57 16.51
N VAL A 25 -6.16 5.71 16.44
CA VAL A 25 -7.01 5.39 17.60
C VAL A 25 -6.91 3.93 18.04
N VAL A 26 -6.12 3.10 17.38
CA VAL A 26 -5.96 1.67 17.72
C VAL A 26 -5.57 1.49 19.18
N ALA A 27 -4.52 2.19 19.64
CA ALA A 27 -4.05 2.09 21.03
C ALA A 27 -5.11 2.50 22.05
N SER A 28 -5.86 3.59 21.79
CA SER A 28 -6.91 4.06 22.70
C SER A 28 -8.13 3.14 22.73
N VAL A 29 -8.48 2.52 21.61
CA VAL A 29 -9.54 1.51 21.54
C VAL A 29 -9.12 0.25 22.29
N ALA A 30 -7.89 -0.23 22.10
CA ALA A 30 -7.35 -1.38 22.81
C ALA A 30 -7.32 -1.14 24.33
N ALA A 31 -6.91 0.05 24.78
CA ALA A 31 -6.85 0.42 26.19
C ALA A 31 -8.24 0.52 26.89
N ALA A 32 -9.31 0.61 26.12
CA ALA A 32 -10.69 0.60 26.64
C ALA A 32 -11.27 -0.82 26.81
N VAL A 33 -10.52 -1.85 26.41
CA VAL A 33 -10.92 -3.26 26.54
C VAL A 33 -10.22 -3.89 27.71
N ASP A 34 -10.97 -4.55 28.61
CA ASP A 34 -10.37 -5.26 29.74
C ASP A 34 -9.53 -6.46 29.26
N PRO A 35 -8.36 -6.71 29.88
CA PRO A 35 -7.48 -7.81 29.47
C PRO A 35 -8.14 -9.19 29.72
N VAL A 36 -8.28 -9.98 28.65
CA VAL A 36 -8.77 -11.37 28.70
C VAL A 36 -7.67 -12.32 28.23
N PRO A 37 -7.04 -13.12 29.11
CA PRO A 37 -5.89 -13.97 28.75
C PRO A 37 -6.16 -15.00 27.64
N SER A 38 -7.43 -15.42 27.45
CA SER A 38 -7.81 -16.38 26.41
C SER A 38 -8.03 -15.72 25.04
N ALA A 39 -8.38 -14.43 25.00
CA ALA A 39 -8.64 -13.72 23.77
C ALA A 39 -7.36 -13.12 23.15
N VAL A 40 -7.29 -13.12 21.82
CA VAL A 40 -6.30 -12.36 21.07
C VAL A 40 -6.91 -11.03 20.70
N VAL A 41 -6.24 -9.92 21.04
CA VAL A 41 -6.60 -8.59 20.55
C VAL A 41 -5.72 -8.26 19.35
N ALA A 42 -6.33 -8.01 18.21
CA ALA A 42 -5.61 -7.78 16.96
C ALA A 42 -6.00 -6.45 16.30
N HIS A 43 -5.09 -5.89 15.51
CA HIS A 43 -5.37 -4.75 14.65
C HIS A 43 -5.07 -5.04 13.17
N CYS A 44 -5.68 -4.23 12.26
CA CYS A 44 -5.45 -4.31 10.82
C CYS A 44 -4.50 -3.21 10.29
N ALA A 45 -3.89 -2.41 11.16
CA ALA A 45 -3.00 -1.33 10.75
C ALA A 45 -1.72 -1.87 10.08
N GLY A 46 -1.35 -1.30 8.94
CA GLY A 46 -0.14 -1.71 8.21
C GLY A 46 1.14 -1.11 8.78
N SER A 47 1.04 0.09 9.35
CA SER A 47 2.18 0.89 9.83
C SER A 47 2.54 0.64 11.30
N LEU A 48 1.62 0.06 12.09
CA LEU A 48 1.78 -0.13 13.54
C LEU A 48 2.32 -1.54 13.87
N GLY A 49 3.20 -1.61 14.87
CA GLY A 49 3.58 -2.85 15.52
C GLY A 49 2.50 -3.35 16.48
N VAL A 50 2.64 -4.58 16.98
CA VAL A 50 1.72 -5.13 17.98
C VAL A 50 1.92 -4.54 19.36
N ASP A 51 3.06 -3.90 19.61
CA ASP A 51 3.43 -3.22 20.85
C ASP A 51 2.54 -2.02 21.21
N VAL A 52 1.73 -1.53 20.25
CA VAL A 52 0.71 -0.48 20.52
C VAL A 52 -0.49 -0.98 21.31
N ILE A 53 -0.63 -2.29 21.48
CA ILE A 53 -1.71 -2.95 22.22
C ILE A 53 -1.13 -3.59 23.49
N ASP A 54 -1.54 -3.10 24.66
CA ASP A 54 -1.15 -3.67 25.95
C ASP A 54 -2.16 -4.76 26.38
N HIS A 55 -2.05 -5.94 25.77
CA HIS A 55 -2.89 -7.11 26.09
C HIS A 55 -2.02 -8.39 26.18
N PRO A 56 -2.48 -9.42 26.93
CA PRO A 56 -1.73 -10.66 27.10
C PRO A 56 -1.40 -11.41 25.80
N ARG A 57 -2.29 -11.32 24.81
CA ARG A 57 -2.16 -11.94 23.50
C ARG A 57 -2.54 -10.94 22.41
N VAL A 58 -1.59 -10.61 21.54
CA VAL A 58 -1.76 -9.57 20.53
C VAL A 58 -1.37 -10.05 19.14
N ALA A 59 -2.05 -9.56 18.12
CA ALA A 59 -1.71 -9.83 16.72
C ALA A 59 -1.88 -8.60 15.83
N GLY A 60 -1.02 -8.47 14.83
CA GLY A 60 -1.18 -7.58 13.69
C GLY A 60 -1.58 -8.41 12.46
N VAL A 61 -2.71 -8.11 11.85
CA VAL A 61 -3.26 -8.83 10.68
C VAL A 61 -3.60 -7.81 9.59
N HIS A 62 -2.59 -7.35 8.85
CA HIS A 62 -2.78 -6.32 7.82
C HIS A 62 -2.99 -6.97 6.44
N PRO A 63 -4.18 -6.81 5.82
CA PRO A 63 -4.42 -7.27 4.45
C PRO A 63 -3.67 -6.36 3.47
N LEU A 64 -2.85 -6.96 2.60
CA LEU A 64 -2.17 -6.24 1.52
C LEU A 64 -3.12 -6.13 0.32
N ALA A 65 -4.18 -5.35 0.49
CA ALA A 65 -5.25 -5.19 -0.49
C ALA A 65 -5.81 -3.76 -0.45
N ALA A 66 -6.23 -3.23 -1.60
CA ALA A 66 -6.96 -1.98 -1.68
C ALA A 66 -8.44 -2.23 -1.39
N LEU A 67 -8.96 -1.67 -0.30
CA LEU A 67 -10.31 -1.91 0.23
C LEU A 67 -11.15 -0.61 0.15
N PRO A 68 -11.65 -0.22 -1.03
CA PRO A 68 -12.33 1.07 -1.21
C PRO A 68 -13.71 1.13 -0.52
N ASP A 69 -14.40 0.00 -0.42
CA ASP A 69 -15.68 -0.17 0.24
C ASP A 69 -15.83 -1.58 0.82
N ALA A 70 -16.92 -1.86 1.53
CA ALA A 70 -17.12 -3.12 2.22
C ALA A 70 -17.34 -4.31 1.27
N GLU A 71 -18.06 -4.12 0.16
CA GLU A 71 -18.41 -5.20 -0.78
C GLU A 71 -17.19 -5.63 -1.60
N ILE A 72 -16.52 -4.66 -2.25
CA ILE A 72 -15.28 -4.91 -2.99
C ILE A 72 -14.19 -5.40 -2.02
N GLY A 73 -14.12 -4.82 -0.83
CA GLY A 73 -13.18 -5.20 0.20
C GLY A 73 -13.33 -6.67 0.59
N ALA A 74 -14.54 -7.11 0.91
CA ALA A 74 -14.80 -8.49 1.30
C ALA A 74 -14.36 -9.49 0.22
N SER A 75 -14.66 -9.21 -1.05
CA SER A 75 -14.24 -10.07 -2.17
C SER A 75 -12.72 -10.13 -2.36
N ARG A 76 -12.01 -9.04 -2.05
CA ARG A 76 -10.55 -8.94 -2.22
C ARG A 76 -9.75 -9.56 -1.07
N LEU A 77 -10.36 -9.79 0.09
CA LEU A 77 -9.70 -10.45 1.22
C LEU A 77 -9.49 -11.94 0.97
N HIS A 78 -10.39 -12.59 0.21
CA HIS A 78 -10.24 -14.01 -0.14
C HIS A 78 -9.02 -14.20 -1.06
N GLY A 79 -8.12 -15.10 -0.68
CA GLY A 79 -6.89 -15.38 -1.40
C GLY A 79 -5.81 -14.28 -1.33
N ALA A 80 -6.04 -13.19 -0.58
CA ALA A 80 -5.11 -12.07 -0.47
C ALA A 80 -3.81 -12.44 0.27
N TRP A 81 -2.82 -11.56 0.14
CA TRP A 81 -1.64 -11.57 1.00
C TRP A 81 -1.88 -10.76 2.27
N PHE A 82 -1.30 -11.23 3.38
CA PHE A 82 -1.36 -10.56 4.67
C PHE A 82 0.03 -10.42 5.29
N ALA A 83 0.30 -9.26 5.89
CA ALA A 83 1.45 -9.07 6.76
C ALA A 83 1.04 -9.36 8.21
N LEU A 84 1.71 -10.32 8.84
CA LEU A 84 1.38 -10.79 10.19
C LEU A 84 2.49 -10.46 11.19
N ALA A 85 2.08 -10.25 12.45
CA ALA A 85 2.94 -10.26 13.62
C ALA A 85 2.18 -10.78 14.84
N GLY A 86 2.90 -11.20 15.88
CA GLY A 86 2.33 -11.60 17.16
C GLY A 86 1.69 -12.99 17.16
N ASP A 87 0.51 -13.12 17.76
CA ASP A 87 -0.11 -14.40 18.06
C ASP A 87 -0.44 -15.22 16.80
N PRO A 88 -0.19 -16.55 16.81
CA PRO A 88 -0.43 -17.44 15.66
C PRO A 88 -1.92 -17.58 15.28
N LEU A 89 -2.88 -17.07 16.06
CA LEU A 89 -4.27 -17.02 15.66
C LEU A 89 -4.46 -16.22 14.36
N GLY A 90 -3.62 -15.18 14.13
CA GLY A 90 -3.62 -14.45 12.86
C GLY A 90 -3.40 -15.33 11.63
N GLN A 91 -2.55 -16.37 11.75
CA GLN A 91 -2.31 -17.31 10.64
C GLN A 91 -3.56 -18.16 10.34
N ARG A 92 -4.30 -18.56 11.38
CA ARG A 92 -5.56 -19.32 11.21
C ARG A 92 -6.63 -18.47 10.52
N VAL A 93 -6.77 -17.21 10.95
CA VAL A 93 -7.69 -16.26 10.29
C VAL A 93 -7.39 -16.10 8.79
N VAL A 94 -6.10 -15.98 8.44
CA VAL A 94 -5.69 -15.88 7.04
C VAL A 94 -5.92 -17.18 6.27
N ALA A 95 -5.71 -18.34 6.91
CA ALA A 95 -5.99 -19.63 6.29
C ALA A 95 -7.50 -19.82 6.00
N ASP A 96 -8.38 -19.39 6.90
CA ASP A 96 -9.85 -19.42 6.70
C ASP A 96 -10.31 -18.54 5.53
N LEU A 97 -9.53 -17.49 5.21
CA LEU A 97 -9.72 -16.64 4.05
C LEU A 97 -9.03 -17.19 2.77
N GLU A 98 -8.48 -18.42 2.82
CA GLU A 98 -7.63 -19.00 1.76
C GLU A 98 -6.48 -18.08 1.35
N GLY A 99 -6.08 -17.17 2.25
CA GLY A 99 -5.05 -16.15 2.04
C GLY A 99 -3.63 -16.71 2.17
N ARG A 100 -2.68 -15.88 1.81
CA ARG A 100 -1.25 -16.11 1.98
C ARG A 100 -0.70 -15.09 2.95
N TRP A 101 0.40 -15.38 3.62
CA TRP A 101 0.97 -14.44 4.58
C TRP A 101 2.50 -14.46 4.60
N PHE A 102 3.06 -13.40 5.12
CA PHE A 102 4.47 -13.27 5.48
C PHE A 102 4.60 -12.50 6.79
N PRO A 103 5.65 -12.76 7.60
CA PRO A 103 5.88 -12.02 8.81
C PRO A 103 6.48 -10.65 8.52
N VAL A 104 6.11 -9.65 9.32
CA VAL A 104 6.74 -8.32 9.34
C VAL A 104 6.99 -7.96 10.81
N ALA A 105 8.26 -7.77 11.16
CA ALA A 105 8.64 -7.35 12.50
C ALA A 105 8.19 -5.90 12.77
N ASP A 106 7.98 -5.56 14.05
CA ASP A 106 7.42 -4.26 14.44
C ASP A 106 8.32 -3.09 14.00
N ASP A 107 9.64 -3.23 14.08
CA ASP A 107 10.61 -2.25 13.61
C ASP A 107 10.65 -2.08 12.08
N GLN A 108 10.08 -3.01 11.32
CA GLN A 108 9.99 -3.00 9.87
C GLN A 108 8.64 -2.51 9.33
N ARG A 109 7.62 -2.35 10.21
CA ARG A 109 6.25 -2.00 9.80
C ARG A 109 6.16 -0.71 8.99
N ALA A 110 6.85 0.34 9.41
CA ALA A 110 6.83 1.62 8.69
C ALA A 110 7.40 1.49 7.27
N GLN A 111 8.51 0.77 7.09
CA GLN A 111 9.11 0.54 5.78
C GLN A 111 8.21 -0.34 4.89
N TYR A 112 7.67 -1.41 5.45
CA TYR A 112 6.71 -2.27 4.74
C TYR A 112 5.49 -1.49 4.27
N HIS A 113 4.88 -0.69 5.16
CA HIS A 113 3.69 0.09 4.83
C HIS A 113 3.99 1.17 3.79
N ALA A 114 5.18 1.79 3.84
CA ALA A 114 5.62 2.72 2.80
C ALA A 114 5.67 2.03 1.41
N ALA A 115 6.15 0.78 1.34
CA ALA A 115 6.13 0.03 0.09
C ALA A 115 4.69 -0.26 -0.40
N ALA A 116 3.76 -0.59 0.49
CA ALA A 116 2.34 -0.77 0.16
C ALA A 116 1.71 0.54 -0.36
N VAL A 117 2.03 1.69 0.26
CA VAL A 117 1.61 3.02 -0.19
C VAL A 117 2.14 3.32 -1.58
N VAL A 118 3.41 3.03 -1.86
CA VAL A 118 4.01 3.21 -3.20
C VAL A 118 3.27 2.35 -4.22
N ALA A 119 3.02 1.08 -3.92
CA ALA A 119 2.37 0.14 -4.85
C ALA A 119 0.89 0.45 -5.13
N SER A 120 0.21 1.17 -4.23
CA SER A 120 -1.22 1.47 -4.33
C SER A 120 -1.48 2.97 -4.47
N ASN A 121 -1.28 3.75 -3.41
CA ASN A 121 -1.66 5.15 -3.36
C ASN A 121 -0.87 6.02 -4.36
N HIS A 122 0.44 5.77 -4.50
CA HIS A 122 1.24 6.52 -5.49
C HIS A 122 0.85 6.15 -6.92
N LEU A 123 0.45 4.89 -7.20
CA LEU A 123 -0.09 4.51 -8.50
C LEU A 123 -1.38 5.29 -8.81
N VAL A 124 -2.29 5.44 -7.85
CA VAL A 124 -3.49 6.28 -8.01
C VAL A 124 -3.11 7.73 -8.28
N ALA A 125 -2.13 8.28 -7.57
CA ALA A 125 -1.66 9.64 -7.79
C ALA A 125 -1.04 9.83 -9.18
N LEU A 126 -0.27 8.85 -9.68
CA LEU A 126 0.27 8.85 -11.04
C LEU A 126 -0.83 8.79 -12.11
N LEU A 127 -1.89 7.99 -11.89
CA LEU A 127 -3.04 7.96 -12.82
C LEU A 127 -3.78 9.30 -12.82
N GLY A 128 -3.97 9.93 -11.66
CA GLY A 128 -4.50 11.30 -11.58
C GLY A 128 -3.61 12.33 -12.29
N GLN A 129 -2.29 12.15 -12.30
CA GLN A 129 -1.37 12.97 -13.12
C GLN A 129 -1.62 12.74 -14.62
N VAL A 130 -1.79 11.49 -15.06
CA VAL A 130 -2.14 11.18 -16.46
C VAL A 130 -3.42 11.90 -16.86
N GLU A 131 -4.47 11.84 -16.04
CA GLU A 131 -5.76 12.53 -16.31
C GLU A 131 -5.57 14.05 -16.53
N ARG A 132 -4.76 14.70 -15.67
CA ARG A 132 -4.49 16.15 -15.82
C ARG A 132 -3.69 16.47 -17.07
N ILE A 133 -2.74 15.62 -17.45
CA ILE A 133 -1.92 15.82 -18.65
C ILE A 133 -2.74 15.64 -19.93
N VAL A 134 -3.61 14.64 -19.98
CA VAL A 134 -4.35 14.31 -21.22
C VAL A 134 -5.67 15.06 -21.34
N GLY A 135 -6.23 15.57 -20.25
CA GLY A 135 -7.50 16.30 -20.26
C GLY A 135 -7.54 17.44 -21.28
N PRO A 136 -6.56 18.35 -21.32
CA PRO A 136 -6.51 19.43 -22.32
C PRO A 136 -6.36 18.94 -23.77
N LEU A 137 -5.90 17.71 -23.98
CA LEU A 137 -5.74 17.11 -25.31
C LEU A 137 -7.01 16.42 -25.81
N GLY A 138 -8.03 16.28 -24.96
CA GLY A 138 -9.27 15.56 -25.30
C GLY A 138 -9.05 14.04 -25.46
N VAL A 139 -7.96 13.50 -24.91
CA VAL A 139 -7.69 12.06 -24.93
C VAL A 139 -8.36 11.41 -23.71
N PRO A 140 -9.15 10.33 -23.88
CA PRO A 140 -9.79 9.66 -22.77
C PRO A 140 -8.76 8.98 -21.86
N ALA A 141 -8.81 9.29 -20.56
CA ALA A 141 -7.86 8.74 -19.58
C ALA A 141 -7.97 7.20 -19.46
N GLU A 142 -9.14 6.62 -19.75
CA GLU A 142 -9.39 5.18 -19.76
C GLU A 142 -8.45 4.43 -20.70
N ALA A 143 -8.01 5.06 -21.81
CA ALA A 143 -7.03 4.45 -22.73
C ALA A 143 -5.71 4.11 -22.05
N PHE A 144 -5.35 4.82 -20.99
CA PHE A 144 -4.12 4.57 -20.23
C PHE A 144 -4.26 3.45 -19.19
N VAL A 145 -5.48 3.07 -18.81
CA VAL A 145 -5.71 1.99 -17.85
C VAL A 145 -5.22 0.65 -18.40
N ASP A 146 -5.45 0.38 -19.69
CA ASP A 146 -4.98 -0.85 -20.32
C ASP A 146 -3.45 -0.85 -20.48
N LEU A 147 -2.83 0.31 -20.76
CA LEU A 147 -1.38 0.46 -20.75
C LEU A 147 -0.79 0.17 -19.36
N VAL A 148 -1.44 0.66 -18.29
CA VAL A 148 -0.99 0.39 -16.91
C VAL A 148 -1.10 -1.10 -16.58
N ARG A 149 -2.20 -1.77 -16.94
CA ARG A 149 -2.36 -3.21 -16.73
C ARG A 149 -1.26 -4.00 -17.42
N ALA A 150 -1.02 -3.74 -18.70
CA ALA A 150 0.06 -4.39 -19.46
C ALA A 150 1.45 -4.11 -18.84
N THR A 151 1.67 -2.89 -18.30
CA THR A 151 2.93 -2.54 -17.63
C THR A 151 3.11 -3.35 -16.34
N VAL A 152 2.05 -3.50 -15.54
CA VAL A 152 2.08 -4.31 -14.32
C VAL A 152 2.34 -5.79 -14.64
N ASP A 153 1.71 -6.33 -15.68
CA ASP A 153 1.94 -7.71 -16.15
C ASP A 153 3.38 -7.90 -16.59
N ASN A 154 3.95 -6.96 -17.35
CA ASN A 154 5.36 -7.00 -17.76
C ASN A 154 6.31 -6.97 -16.54
N VAL A 155 6.01 -6.14 -15.52
CA VAL A 155 6.81 -6.11 -14.30
C VAL A 155 6.72 -7.43 -13.53
N ALA A 156 5.55 -8.05 -13.49
CA ALA A 156 5.35 -9.35 -12.82
C ALA A 156 6.13 -10.47 -13.53
N GLU A 157 6.21 -10.44 -14.85
CA GLU A 157 6.90 -11.45 -15.65
C GLU A 157 8.42 -11.24 -15.74
N LEU A 158 8.86 -10.01 -15.97
CA LEU A 158 10.25 -9.69 -16.33
C LEU A 158 11.05 -9.04 -15.19
N GLY A 159 10.37 -8.54 -14.15
CA GLY A 159 10.94 -7.67 -13.14
C GLY A 159 11.07 -6.22 -13.61
N ALA A 160 11.12 -5.27 -12.67
CA ALA A 160 11.03 -3.83 -12.95
C ALA A 160 12.13 -3.30 -13.91
N ALA A 161 13.37 -3.75 -13.74
CA ALA A 161 14.48 -3.28 -14.57
C ALA A 161 14.31 -3.70 -16.04
N SER A 162 13.89 -4.96 -16.28
CA SER A 162 13.73 -5.51 -17.65
C SER A 162 12.43 -5.04 -18.31
N ALA A 163 11.39 -4.75 -17.52
CA ALA A 163 10.13 -4.23 -18.03
C ALA A 163 10.21 -2.73 -18.40
N LEU A 164 11.23 -2.01 -17.91
CA LEU A 164 11.37 -0.58 -18.18
C LEU A 164 11.69 -0.34 -19.66
N THR A 165 10.87 0.51 -20.29
CA THR A 165 11.01 0.97 -21.66
C THR A 165 10.99 2.51 -21.72
N GLY A 166 10.98 3.08 -22.92
CA GLY A 166 10.81 4.52 -23.09
C GLY A 166 12.15 5.31 -23.13
N PRO A 167 12.09 6.65 -23.12
CA PRO A 167 13.23 7.51 -23.35
C PRO A 167 14.30 7.39 -22.27
N VAL A 168 13.92 7.31 -21.00
CA VAL A 168 14.87 7.18 -19.88
C VAL A 168 15.68 5.89 -19.99
N ALA A 169 15.02 4.76 -20.33
CA ALA A 169 15.71 3.49 -20.52
C ALA A 169 16.76 3.53 -21.62
N ARG A 170 16.51 4.31 -22.67
CA ARG A 170 17.41 4.48 -23.83
C ARG A 170 18.40 5.63 -23.70
N GLY A 171 18.33 6.43 -22.63
CA GLY A 171 19.14 7.64 -22.48
C GLY A 171 18.76 8.77 -23.45
N ASP A 172 17.53 8.79 -23.97
CA ASP A 172 17.01 9.80 -24.90
C ASP A 172 16.56 11.05 -24.12
N TRP A 173 17.54 11.82 -23.69
CA TRP A 173 17.32 13.01 -22.85
C TRP A 173 16.67 14.17 -23.60
N ASP A 174 16.85 14.24 -24.94
CA ASP A 174 16.18 15.24 -25.77
C ASP A 174 14.67 15.02 -25.76
N THR A 175 14.22 13.79 -25.76
CA THR A 175 12.77 13.48 -25.61
C THR A 175 12.28 13.82 -24.22
N VAL A 176 13.05 13.55 -23.17
CA VAL A 176 12.70 13.94 -21.80
C VAL A 176 12.58 15.46 -21.67
N ALA A 177 13.53 16.22 -22.26
CA ALA A 177 13.46 17.69 -22.28
C ALA A 177 12.20 18.20 -22.99
N ARG A 178 11.85 17.67 -24.17
CA ARG A 178 10.60 18.01 -24.87
C ARG A 178 9.35 17.71 -24.05
N HIS A 179 9.35 16.61 -23.27
CA HIS A 179 8.23 16.33 -22.36
C HIS A 179 8.10 17.42 -21.29
N LEU A 180 9.23 17.81 -20.67
CA LEU A 180 9.24 18.86 -19.64
C LEU A 180 8.78 20.21 -20.21
N ASP A 181 9.16 20.55 -21.44
CA ASP A 181 8.72 21.80 -22.09
C ASP A 181 7.22 21.81 -22.35
N ALA A 182 6.65 20.65 -22.71
CA ALA A 182 5.23 20.49 -23.03
C ALA A 182 4.33 20.36 -21.79
N LEU A 183 4.87 19.92 -20.65
CA LEU A 183 4.11 19.75 -19.41
C LEU A 183 3.83 21.09 -18.72
N ASP A 184 2.63 21.18 -18.11
CA ASP A 184 2.35 22.24 -17.14
C ASP A 184 3.46 22.26 -16.06
N PRO A 185 3.96 23.45 -15.66
CA PRO A 185 5.00 23.54 -14.64
C PRO A 185 4.69 22.80 -13.35
N SER A 186 3.43 22.69 -12.94
CA SER A 186 3.01 21.98 -11.73
C SER A 186 3.19 20.45 -11.82
N GLU A 187 3.22 19.88 -13.03
CA GLU A 187 3.38 18.43 -13.25
C GLU A 187 4.85 17.98 -13.39
N ARG A 188 5.75 18.93 -13.66
CA ARG A 188 7.18 18.65 -13.90
C ARG A 188 7.90 17.98 -12.71
N PRO A 189 7.67 18.40 -11.44
CA PRO A 189 8.35 17.80 -10.30
C PRO A 189 8.08 16.29 -10.16
N ALA A 190 6.83 15.86 -10.31
CA ALA A 190 6.47 14.46 -10.22
C ALA A 190 7.05 13.66 -11.40
N TYR A 191 6.99 14.21 -12.62
CA TYR A 191 7.60 13.60 -13.79
C TYR A 191 9.10 13.40 -13.62
N LEU A 192 9.85 14.41 -13.14
CA LEU A 192 11.29 14.33 -12.89
C LEU A 192 11.63 13.32 -11.80
N ALA A 193 10.86 13.28 -10.72
CA ALA A 193 11.06 12.32 -9.64
C ALA A 193 10.95 10.87 -10.16
N MET A 194 9.95 10.60 -11.01
CA MET A 194 9.77 9.27 -11.61
C MET A 194 10.82 8.97 -12.68
N ALA A 195 11.23 9.94 -13.49
CA ALA A 195 12.34 9.79 -14.42
C ALA A 195 13.65 9.45 -13.70
N ALA A 196 13.93 10.09 -12.56
CA ALA A 196 15.10 9.78 -11.72
C ALA A 196 14.99 8.36 -11.12
N ALA A 197 13.79 7.95 -10.67
CA ALA A 197 13.57 6.60 -10.18
C ALA A 197 13.77 5.55 -11.28
N ALA A 198 13.25 5.80 -12.48
CA ALA A 198 13.43 4.94 -13.65
C ALA A 198 14.92 4.84 -14.04
N ARG A 199 15.67 5.95 -14.02
CA ARG A 199 17.10 5.93 -14.31
C ARG A 199 17.89 5.02 -13.37
N ARG A 200 17.56 5.02 -12.08
CA ARG A 200 18.20 4.12 -11.10
C ARG A 200 18.01 2.62 -11.42
N LEU A 201 16.92 2.26 -12.09
CA LEU A 201 16.70 0.87 -12.54
C LEU A 201 17.65 0.47 -13.68
N VAL A 202 18.13 1.43 -14.48
CA VAL A 202 19.02 1.14 -15.64
C VAL A 202 20.46 0.93 -15.21
N ASP A 203 21.04 1.88 -14.46
CA ASP A 203 22.46 1.89 -14.15
C ASP A 203 22.81 2.45 -12.77
N GLY A 204 21.81 2.66 -11.91
CA GLY A 204 22.00 3.22 -10.56
C GLY A 204 22.32 4.71 -10.53
N ALA A 205 22.39 5.39 -11.68
CA ALA A 205 22.73 6.81 -11.75
C ALA A 205 21.53 7.72 -11.52
N GLY A 206 21.80 9.00 -11.24
CA GLY A 206 20.82 10.08 -11.24
C GLY A 206 20.52 10.63 -12.65
N LEU A 207 19.62 11.61 -12.73
CA LEU A 207 19.40 12.35 -13.96
C LEU A 207 20.66 13.14 -14.37
N PRO A 208 20.85 13.40 -15.67
CA PRO A 208 21.87 14.34 -16.13
C PRO A 208 21.70 15.72 -15.50
N GLN A 209 22.82 16.41 -15.23
CA GLN A 209 22.80 17.74 -14.58
C GLN A 209 21.94 18.77 -15.31
N ALA A 210 21.78 18.64 -16.64
CA ALA A 210 20.94 19.53 -17.44
C ALA A 210 19.43 19.37 -17.17
N LEU A 211 19.02 18.30 -16.49
CA LEU A 211 17.63 17.99 -16.15
C LEU A 211 17.37 17.95 -14.63
N ALA A 212 18.42 18.17 -13.83
CA ALA A 212 18.35 18.11 -12.37
C ALA A 212 17.92 19.45 -11.74
#